data_48fa8286785b5e5a469da8e3629dbe79
#
_entry.id   48fa8286785b5e5a469da8e3629dbe79
#
_cell.length_a   1.000
_cell.length_b   1.000
_cell.length_c   1.000
_cell.angle_alpha   90.00
_cell.angle_beta   90.00
_cell.angle_gamma   90.00
#
_symmetry.space_group_name_H-M   'P 1'
#
loop_
_entity.id
_entity.type
_entity.pdbx_description
1 polymer ?
#
loop_
_entity_poly.entity_id
_entity_poly.type
_entity_poly.pdbx_seq_one_letter_code
_entity_poly.pdbx_strand_id
1 'polypeptide(L)'
;MRFKKNDPILAEVDMTPMIDIVFQLIAFFMVISNFEQTQADERVRLPADVLAQPPTVKAANEMVLNVGFVRDPDHGISEQGPVVFHNSQFCRITDTESPAEVLIYNRSSRQNQTVKTVPFAYRLDQEKRLYFDRGVNVAEEVTVIIRADTHVPTGLVQKLIQMCQESFTASDGSTQNGFAKFALKAEQSSANRAFQPRGP
;
A
#
# COMPACT_ATOMS: atom_id res chain seq x y z
N MET A 1 -75.66 16.71 -27.80
CA MET A 1 -74.29 17.15 -27.38
C MET A 1 -73.48 15.92 -26.99
N ARG A 2 -72.40 15.64 -27.74
CA ARG A 2 -71.52 14.48 -27.48
C ARG A 2 -70.31 14.99 -26.71
N PHE A 3 -70.13 14.63 -25.47
CA PHE A 3 -68.96 14.92 -24.69
C PHE A 3 -67.80 14.06 -25.17
N LYS A 4 -66.70 14.71 -25.62
CA LYS A 4 -65.46 14.08 -26.00
C LYS A 4 -64.72 13.74 -24.71
N LYS A 5 -64.60 12.46 -24.39
CA LYS A 5 -63.81 11.96 -23.26
C LYS A 5 -62.34 12.14 -23.59
N ASN A 6 -61.67 13.07 -22.93
CA ASN A 6 -60.24 13.19 -23.00
C ASN A 6 -59.61 12.05 -22.17
N ASP A 7 -58.97 11.13 -22.86
CA ASP A 7 -58.17 10.11 -22.18
C ASP A 7 -56.97 10.81 -21.51
N PRO A 8 -56.65 10.46 -20.23
CA PRO A 8 -55.50 11.03 -19.56
C PRO A 8 -54.23 10.61 -20.31
N ILE A 9 -53.46 11.56 -20.76
CA ILE A 9 -52.10 11.32 -21.26
C ILE A 9 -51.29 10.85 -20.08
N LEU A 10 -51.01 9.56 -20.03
CA LEU A 10 -50.03 9.01 -19.11
C LEU A 10 -48.67 9.61 -19.50
N ALA A 11 -48.19 10.54 -18.71
CA ALA A 11 -46.83 11.07 -18.90
C ALA A 11 -45.84 9.90 -18.64
N GLU A 12 -45.25 9.39 -19.70
CA GLU A 12 -44.12 8.47 -19.57
C GLU A 12 -42.99 9.22 -18.83
N VAL A 13 -42.70 8.73 -17.63
CA VAL A 13 -41.57 9.26 -16.86
C VAL A 13 -40.30 8.81 -17.55
N ASP A 14 -39.56 9.77 -18.11
CA ASP A 14 -38.25 9.47 -18.69
C ASP A 14 -37.27 9.05 -17.58
N MET A 15 -36.94 7.75 -17.55
CA MET A 15 -36.02 7.16 -16.55
C MET A 15 -34.55 7.33 -16.91
N THR A 16 -34.26 7.89 -18.09
CA THR A 16 -32.88 8.04 -18.58
C THR A 16 -31.98 8.81 -17.63
N PRO A 17 -32.40 9.94 -17.01
CA PRO A 17 -31.55 10.69 -16.08
C PRO A 17 -31.24 9.90 -14.79
N MET A 18 -32.17 9.05 -14.36
CA MET A 18 -31.96 8.23 -13.15
C MET A 18 -30.94 7.11 -13.38
N ILE A 19 -30.99 6.51 -14.59
CA ILE A 19 -30.02 5.44 -14.96
C ILE A 19 -28.62 6.04 -15.10
N ASP A 20 -28.50 7.25 -15.65
CA ASP A 20 -27.20 7.92 -15.80
C ASP A 20 -26.55 8.21 -14.44
N ILE A 21 -27.31 8.75 -13.47
CA ILE A 21 -26.82 8.98 -12.11
C ILE A 21 -26.34 7.69 -11.44
N VAL A 22 -27.12 6.61 -11.57
CA VAL A 22 -26.74 5.31 -11.00
C VAL A 22 -25.48 4.77 -11.68
N PHE A 23 -25.38 4.89 -12.99
CA PHE A 23 -24.19 4.48 -13.75
C PHE A 23 -22.96 5.27 -13.32
N GLN A 24 -23.07 6.59 -13.18
CA GLN A 24 -21.98 7.46 -12.74
C GLN A 24 -21.53 7.10 -11.30
N LEU A 25 -22.48 6.81 -10.39
CA LEU A 25 -22.18 6.35 -9.04
C LEU A 25 -21.44 5.01 -9.04
N ILE A 26 -21.89 4.04 -9.83
CA ILE A 26 -21.21 2.74 -9.93
C ILE A 26 -19.81 2.90 -10.51
N ALA A 27 -19.65 3.69 -11.57
CA ALA A 27 -18.35 3.98 -12.17
C ALA A 27 -17.40 4.65 -11.15
N PHE A 28 -17.91 5.61 -10.39
CA PHE A 28 -17.15 6.29 -9.33
C PHE A 28 -16.72 5.32 -8.22
N PHE A 29 -17.63 4.46 -7.74
CA PHE A 29 -17.28 3.43 -6.75
C PHE A 29 -16.30 2.42 -7.30
N MET A 30 -16.39 2.04 -8.58
CA MET A 30 -15.46 1.13 -9.21
C MET A 30 -14.04 1.72 -9.28
N VAL A 31 -13.93 3.00 -9.59
CA VAL A 31 -12.65 3.71 -9.59
C VAL A 31 -12.08 3.81 -8.17
N ILE A 32 -12.88 4.19 -7.17
CA ILE A 32 -12.43 4.30 -5.78
C ILE A 32 -11.99 2.93 -5.23
N SER A 33 -12.73 1.86 -5.51
CA SER A 33 -12.39 0.51 -5.03
C SER A 33 -11.04 0.00 -5.56
N ASN A 34 -10.60 0.48 -6.72
CA ASN A 34 -9.29 0.12 -7.28
C ASN A 34 -8.11 0.83 -6.59
N PHE A 35 -8.33 1.95 -5.89
CA PHE A 35 -7.25 2.66 -5.21
C PHE A 35 -6.72 1.95 -3.95
N GLU A 36 -7.48 1.08 -3.33
CA GLU A 36 -7.03 0.34 -2.14
C GLU A 36 -5.94 -0.71 -2.44
N GLN A 37 -5.77 -1.12 -3.69
CA GLN A 37 -4.76 -2.13 -4.06
C GLN A 37 -3.36 -1.54 -4.32
N THR A 38 -3.19 -0.23 -4.27
CA THR A 38 -1.97 0.46 -4.74
C THR A 38 -0.84 0.52 -3.70
N GLN A 39 -0.98 -0.11 -2.53
CA GLN A 39 0.09 -0.13 -1.51
C GLN A 39 1.27 -1.05 -1.87
N ALA A 40 1.10 -1.90 -2.86
CA ALA A 40 2.16 -2.78 -3.32
C ALA A 40 3.00 -2.07 -4.38
N ASP A 41 4.21 -1.67 -4.04
CA ASP A 41 5.14 -1.08 -5.01
C ASP A 41 5.69 -2.16 -5.95
N GLU A 42 5.49 -1.99 -7.26
CA GLU A 42 5.97 -2.91 -8.29
C GLU A 42 7.50 -2.91 -8.44
N ARG A 43 8.18 -1.94 -7.82
CA ARG A 43 9.63 -1.80 -7.86
C ARG A 43 10.35 -2.84 -7.00
N VAL A 44 9.63 -3.43 -6.03
CA VAL A 44 10.18 -4.43 -5.12
C VAL A 44 9.97 -5.82 -5.68
N ARG A 45 11.06 -6.52 -5.99
CA ARG A 45 11.04 -7.94 -6.41
C ARG A 45 11.09 -8.81 -5.16
N LEU A 46 9.96 -9.43 -4.86
CA LEU A 46 9.85 -10.31 -3.70
C LEU A 46 10.65 -11.60 -3.91
N PRO A 47 11.26 -12.15 -2.85
CA PRO A 47 11.83 -13.48 -2.91
C PRO A 47 10.74 -14.51 -3.17
N ALA A 48 11.02 -15.47 -4.05
CA ALA A 48 10.13 -16.59 -4.29
C ALA A 48 10.31 -17.62 -3.18
N ASP A 49 9.24 -17.96 -2.48
CA ASP A 49 9.24 -18.97 -1.45
C ASP A 49 8.25 -20.09 -1.81
N VAL A 50 8.74 -21.32 -1.71
CA VAL A 50 7.94 -22.54 -1.97
C VAL A 50 6.88 -22.75 -0.88
N LEU A 51 7.15 -22.30 0.34
CA LEU A 51 6.28 -22.47 1.51
C LEU A 51 5.35 -21.28 1.74
N ALA A 52 5.46 -20.21 0.93
CA ALA A 52 4.61 -19.04 1.08
C ALA A 52 3.13 -19.42 0.84
N GLN A 53 2.32 -19.26 1.88
CA GLN A 53 0.88 -19.44 1.79
C GLN A 53 0.20 -18.07 1.83
N PRO A 54 -0.84 -17.84 1.01
CA PRO A 54 -1.61 -16.61 1.12
C PRO A 54 -2.28 -16.54 2.50
N PRO A 55 -2.33 -15.37 3.14
CA PRO A 55 -3.02 -15.21 4.40
C PRO A 55 -4.51 -15.55 4.23
N THR A 56 -5.03 -16.39 5.12
CA THR A 56 -6.44 -16.82 5.11
C THR A 56 -7.40 -15.73 5.56
N VAL A 57 -6.91 -14.75 6.31
CA VAL A 57 -7.69 -13.62 6.82
C VAL A 57 -6.93 -12.34 6.57
N LYS A 58 -7.57 -11.37 5.92
CA LYS A 58 -7.02 -10.03 5.75
C LYS A 58 -7.07 -9.30 7.10
N ALA A 59 -5.95 -8.70 7.53
CA ALA A 59 -5.94 -7.87 8.73
C ALA A 59 -6.82 -6.63 8.53
N ALA A 60 -7.51 -6.20 9.60
CA ALA A 60 -8.41 -5.04 9.51
C ALA A 60 -7.64 -3.74 9.24
N ASN A 61 -6.44 -3.62 9.84
CA ASN A 61 -5.54 -2.48 9.64
C ASN A 61 -4.18 -3.00 9.18
N GLU A 62 -3.78 -2.65 7.99
CA GLU A 62 -2.51 -3.04 7.40
C GLU A 62 -1.67 -1.82 7.08
N MET A 63 -0.41 -1.85 7.49
CA MET A 63 0.62 -0.90 7.08
C MET A 63 1.63 -1.60 6.19
N VAL A 64 1.72 -1.24 4.93
CA VAL A 64 2.63 -1.88 3.98
C VAL A 64 3.92 -1.07 3.83
N LEU A 65 5.05 -1.71 4.11
CA LEU A 65 6.38 -1.19 3.90
C LEU A 65 7.05 -1.95 2.75
N ASN A 66 7.33 -1.24 1.67
CA ASN A 66 8.06 -1.79 0.55
C ASN A 66 9.53 -1.40 0.70
N VAL A 67 10.42 -2.37 0.81
CA VAL A 67 11.86 -2.16 1.02
C VAL A 67 12.61 -2.64 -0.21
N GLY A 68 13.36 -1.76 -0.84
CA GLY A 68 14.06 -2.13 -2.06
C GLY A 68 14.97 -1.04 -2.58
N PHE A 69 15.44 -1.24 -3.78
CA PHE A 69 16.33 -0.32 -4.47
C PHE A 69 15.57 0.43 -5.56
N VAL A 70 15.94 1.68 -5.77
CA VAL A 70 15.47 2.40 -6.95
C VAL A 70 16.08 1.74 -8.18
N ARG A 71 15.24 1.29 -9.09
CA ARG A 71 15.67 0.61 -10.33
C ARG A 71 15.59 1.61 -11.48
N ASP A 72 16.68 1.66 -12.22
CA ASP A 72 16.69 2.29 -13.55
C ASP A 72 16.21 1.24 -14.57
N PRO A 73 15.26 1.56 -15.45
CA PRO A 73 14.82 0.63 -16.49
C PRO A 73 15.96 0.16 -17.40
N ASP A 74 16.97 0.99 -17.60
CA ASP A 74 18.08 0.72 -18.54
C ASP A 74 19.33 0.15 -17.85
N HIS A 75 19.55 0.41 -16.55
CA HIS A 75 20.78 0.07 -15.83
C HIS A 75 20.60 -0.89 -14.65
N GLY A 76 19.41 -1.37 -14.39
CA GLY A 76 19.16 -2.34 -13.32
C GLY A 76 19.04 -1.73 -11.91
N ILE A 77 19.71 -2.35 -10.92
CA ILE A 77 19.65 -1.87 -9.52
C ILE A 77 20.55 -0.65 -9.40
N SER A 78 19.96 0.46 -8.92
CA SER A 78 20.75 1.65 -8.60
C SER A 78 21.75 1.38 -7.45
N GLU A 79 22.96 1.90 -7.56
CA GLU A 79 23.99 1.85 -6.51
C GLU A 79 23.65 2.71 -5.27
N GLN A 80 22.52 3.40 -5.31
CA GLN A 80 22.06 4.33 -4.26
C GLN A 80 21.52 3.58 -3.07
N GLY A 81 21.97 2.60 -2.52
CA GLY A 81 21.49 1.96 -1.31
C GLY A 81 19.98 1.67 -1.22
N PRO A 82 19.54 0.89 -0.24
CA PRO A 82 18.15 0.55 -0.07
C PRO A 82 17.33 1.71 0.52
N VAL A 83 16.08 1.81 0.07
CA VAL A 83 15.08 2.77 0.54
C VAL A 83 13.79 2.06 0.93
N VAL A 84 13.00 2.70 1.79
CA VAL A 84 11.65 2.26 2.13
C VAL A 84 10.66 3.10 1.32
N PHE A 85 9.77 2.42 0.59
CA PHE A 85 8.66 3.06 -0.12
C PHE A 85 7.40 2.91 0.73
N HIS A 86 6.86 4.04 1.15
CA HIS A 86 5.62 4.06 1.90
C HIS A 86 4.77 5.24 1.47
N ASN A 87 3.50 5.02 1.16
CA ASN A 87 2.55 6.04 0.70
C ASN A 87 3.12 6.96 -0.40
N SER A 88 3.72 6.36 -1.43
CA SER A 88 4.35 7.06 -2.56
C SER A 88 5.55 7.94 -2.21
N GLN A 89 6.07 7.83 -0.99
CA GLN A 89 7.26 8.55 -0.54
C GLN A 89 8.46 7.62 -0.42
N PHE A 90 9.63 8.17 -0.72
CA PHE A 90 10.91 7.51 -0.52
C PHE A 90 11.43 7.87 0.87
N CYS A 91 11.62 6.86 1.72
CA CYS A 91 12.14 7.05 3.05
C CYS A 91 13.53 6.44 3.15
N ARG A 92 14.50 7.20 3.68
CA ARG A 92 15.83 6.68 4.01
C ARG A 92 15.78 6.02 5.38
N ILE A 93 16.49 4.92 5.48
CA ILE A 93 16.73 4.25 6.75
C ILE A 93 17.85 5.03 7.44
N THR A 94 17.58 5.57 8.63
CA THR A 94 18.45 6.52 9.33
C THR A 94 19.77 5.89 9.80
N ASP A 95 20.69 5.69 8.88
CA ASP A 95 22.11 5.49 9.14
C ASP A 95 22.92 6.24 8.08
N THR A 96 24.22 6.32 8.29
CA THR A 96 25.16 7.05 7.44
C THR A 96 25.23 6.54 6.00
N GLU A 97 24.69 5.35 5.74
CA GLU A 97 24.69 4.71 4.42
C GLU A 97 23.40 4.98 3.63
N SER A 98 22.38 5.51 4.29
CA SER A 98 21.10 5.77 3.63
C SER A 98 21.14 7.02 2.77
N PRO A 99 20.68 6.96 1.52
CA PRO A 99 20.74 8.12 0.63
C PRO A 99 19.82 9.25 1.13
N ALA A 100 20.32 10.49 1.10
CA ALA A 100 19.52 11.68 1.38
C ALA A 100 18.63 12.04 0.18
N GLU A 101 19.05 11.69 -1.02
CA GLU A 101 18.36 11.91 -2.28
C GLU A 101 18.44 10.65 -3.13
N VAL A 102 17.42 10.39 -3.92
CA VAL A 102 17.39 9.28 -4.87
C VAL A 102 17.07 9.79 -6.26
N LEU A 103 17.75 9.23 -7.25
CA LEU A 103 17.47 9.46 -8.65
C LEU A 103 16.39 8.49 -9.10
N ILE A 104 15.26 9.01 -9.57
CA ILE A 104 14.17 8.22 -10.15
C ILE A 104 14.01 8.59 -11.61
N TYR A 105 13.74 7.58 -12.45
CA TYR A 105 13.40 7.81 -13.83
C TYR A 105 11.92 8.16 -13.96
N ASN A 106 11.63 9.36 -14.42
CA ASN A 106 10.26 9.79 -14.70
C ASN A 106 9.87 9.39 -16.12
N ARG A 107 8.99 8.41 -16.25
CA ARG A 107 8.52 7.90 -17.56
C ARG A 107 7.79 8.96 -18.40
N SER A 108 7.12 9.91 -17.76
CA SER A 108 6.36 10.95 -18.46
C SER A 108 7.26 12.00 -19.10
N SER A 109 8.32 12.42 -18.40
CA SER A 109 9.30 13.40 -18.89
C SER A 109 10.50 12.76 -19.58
N ARG A 110 10.64 11.42 -19.51
CA ARG A 110 11.82 10.66 -20.00
C ARG A 110 13.14 11.20 -19.48
N GLN A 111 13.16 11.67 -18.25
CA GLN A 111 14.33 12.26 -17.61
C GLN A 111 14.51 11.70 -16.20
N ASN A 112 15.76 11.68 -15.75
CA ASN A 112 16.06 11.39 -14.36
C ASN A 112 15.70 12.60 -13.49
N GLN A 113 14.98 12.36 -12.42
CA GLN A 113 14.58 13.36 -11.44
C GLN A 113 15.14 13.00 -10.09
N THR A 114 15.81 13.96 -9.44
CA THR A 114 16.27 13.80 -8.06
C THR A 114 15.11 14.05 -7.10
N VAL A 115 14.82 13.08 -6.23
CA VAL A 115 13.79 13.18 -5.19
C VAL A 115 14.46 13.12 -3.83
N LYS A 116 14.11 14.07 -2.96
CA LYS A 116 14.57 14.07 -1.57
C LYS A 116 13.86 12.98 -0.77
N THR A 117 14.63 12.25 0.01
CA THR A 117 14.09 11.23 0.90
C THR A 117 13.79 11.82 2.27
N VAL A 118 12.76 11.27 2.93
CA VAL A 118 12.39 11.60 4.30
C VAL A 118 12.98 10.55 5.25
N PRO A 119 13.47 10.90 6.45
CA PRO A 119 13.87 9.91 7.44
C PRO A 119 12.71 8.98 7.78
N PHE A 120 12.94 7.66 7.72
CA PHE A 120 11.88 6.67 7.97
C PHE A 120 11.33 6.77 9.39
N ALA A 121 12.18 7.02 10.39
CA ALA A 121 11.75 7.21 11.78
C ALA A 121 10.69 8.31 11.92
N TYR A 122 10.91 9.45 11.29
CA TYR A 122 9.96 10.57 11.32
C TYR A 122 8.62 10.18 10.68
N ARG A 123 8.66 9.49 9.54
CA ARG A 123 7.44 9.05 8.86
C ARG A 123 6.69 8.01 9.67
N LEU A 124 7.43 7.09 10.28
CA LEU A 124 6.89 6.04 11.14
C LEU A 124 6.14 6.61 12.35
N ASP A 125 6.72 7.62 13.01
CA ASP A 125 6.05 8.29 14.12
C ASP A 125 4.77 9.01 13.70
N GLN A 126 4.75 9.61 12.52
CA GLN A 126 3.53 10.19 11.97
C GLN A 126 2.43 9.13 11.76
N GLU A 127 2.78 7.99 11.18
CA GLU A 127 1.83 6.90 10.95
C GLU A 127 1.30 6.32 12.28
N LYS A 128 2.18 6.10 13.27
CA LYS A 128 1.77 5.64 14.61
C LYS A 128 0.75 6.60 15.26
N ARG A 129 1.01 7.91 15.19
CA ARG A 129 0.08 8.93 15.70
C ARG A 129 -1.24 8.93 14.94
N LEU A 130 -1.22 8.80 13.62
CA LEU A 130 -2.44 8.74 12.80
C LEU A 130 -3.33 7.54 13.16
N TYR A 131 -2.76 6.38 13.43
CA TYR A 131 -3.53 5.22 13.92
C TYR A 131 -4.10 5.47 15.30
N PHE A 132 -3.31 6.02 16.22
CA PHE A 132 -3.75 6.35 17.56
C PHE A 132 -4.90 7.37 17.56
N ASP A 133 -4.80 8.44 16.76
CA ASP A 133 -5.82 9.48 16.64
C ASP A 133 -7.15 8.95 16.05
N ARG A 134 -7.10 7.86 15.29
CA ARG A 134 -8.27 7.12 14.82
C ARG A 134 -8.86 6.16 15.85
N GLY A 135 -8.29 6.09 17.05
CA GLY A 135 -8.72 5.17 18.10
C GLY A 135 -8.29 3.72 17.90
N VAL A 136 -7.32 3.45 17.01
CA VAL A 136 -6.79 2.12 16.72
C VAL A 136 -5.61 1.83 17.65
N ASN A 137 -5.63 0.67 18.33
CA ASN A 137 -4.50 0.23 19.12
C ASN A 137 -3.36 -0.23 18.21
N VAL A 138 -2.29 0.60 18.15
CA VAL A 138 -1.16 0.40 17.24
C VAL A 138 -0.50 -0.96 17.44
N ALA A 139 -0.35 -1.41 18.68
CA ALA A 139 0.33 -2.66 19.01
C ALA A 139 -0.53 -3.90 18.69
N GLU A 140 -1.85 -3.82 18.89
CA GLU A 140 -2.71 -5.00 18.84
C GLU A 140 -3.53 -5.11 17.56
N GLU A 141 -3.89 -4.00 16.92
CA GLU A 141 -4.83 -4.00 15.81
C GLU A 141 -4.17 -3.75 14.45
N VAL A 142 -2.92 -3.26 14.43
CA VAL A 142 -2.22 -2.97 13.18
C VAL A 142 -1.21 -4.06 12.86
N THR A 143 -1.24 -4.58 11.64
CA THR A 143 -0.24 -5.51 11.14
C THR A 143 0.66 -4.81 10.13
N VAL A 144 1.97 -4.79 10.42
CA VAL A 144 2.98 -4.25 9.50
C VAL A 144 3.40 -5.34 8.53
N ILE A 145 3.11 -5.12 7.25
CA ILE A 145 3.49 -6.03 6.17
C ILE A 145 4.76 -5.50 5.52
N ILE A 146 5.86 -6.23 5.68
CA ILE A 146 7.14 -5.88 5.07
C ILE A 146 7.30 -6.67 3.78
N ARG A 147 7.47 -5.95 2.67
CA ARG A 147 7.78 -6.48 1.35
C ARG A 147 9.20 -6.08 1.02
N ALA A 148 10.15 -6.99 1.22
CA ALA A 148 11.56 -6.74 0.96
C ALA A 148 11.97 -7.33 -0.39
N ASP A 149 12.77 -6.58 -1.15
CA ASP A 149 13.40 -7.06 -2.37
C ASP A 149 14.43 -8.17 -2.04
N THR A 150 14.61 -9.11 -2.95
CA THR A 150 15.54 -10.25 -2.81
C THR A 150 16.98 -9.84 -2.50
N HIS A 151 17.38 -8.63 -2.86
CA HIS A 151 18.73 -8.11 -2.66
C HIS A 151 18.89 -7.31 -1.36
N VAL A 152 17.80 -7.11 -0.60
CA VAL A 152 17.83 -6.37 0.67
C VAL A 152 18.45 -7.24 1.76
N PRO A 153 19.51 -6.75 2.45
CA PRO A 153 20.11 -7.48 3.56
C PRO A 153 19.11 -7.75 4.69
N THR A 154 19.10 -8.97 5.21
CA THR A 154 18.20 -9.35 6.32
C THR A 154 18.39 -8.47 7.55
N GLY A 155 19.62 -8.03 7.84
CA GLY A 155 19.89 -7.12 8.96
C GLY A 155 19.16 -5.80 8.86
N LEU A 156 18.93 -5.30 7.64
CA LEU A 156 18.15 -4.10 7.41
C LEU A 156 16.65 -4.31 7.71
N VAL A 157 16.11 -5.47 7.33
CA VAL A 157 14.72 -5.83 7.66
C VAL A 157 14.55 -5.93 9.19
N GLN A 158 15.51 -6.54 9.88
CA GLN A 158 15.50 -6.59 11.35
C GLN A 158 15.55 -5.21 11.99
N LYS A 159 16.39 -4.31 11.47
CA LYS A 159 16.45 -2.92 11.93
C LYS A 159 15.12 -2.19 11.74
N LEU A 160 14.46 -2.37 10.60
CA LEU A 160 13.13 -1.80 10.36
C LEU A 160 12.09 -2.33 11.35
N ILE A 161 12.11 -3.63 11.64
CA ILE A 161 11.22 -4.22 12.64
C ILE A 161 11.47 -3.58 14.02
N GLN A 162 12.73 -3.43 14.43
CA GLN A 162 13.08 -2.77 15.69
C GLN A 162 12.56 -1.34 15.76
N MET A 163 12.77 -0.54 14.70
CA MET A 163 12.24 0.83 14.63
C MET A 163 10.69 0.85 14.72
N CYS A 164 10.02 -0.10 14.11
CA CYS A 164 8.57 -0.22 14.18
C CYS A 164 8.08 -0.54 15.61
N GLN A 165 8.85 -1.33 16.36
CA GLN A 165 8.51 -1.73 17.74
C GLN A 165 8.79 -0.64 18.78
N GLU A 166 9.62 0.36 18.46
CA GLU A 166 9.90 1.46 19.37
C GLU A 166 8.63 2.18 19.80
N SER A 167 8.58 2.52 21.09
CA SER A 167 7.49 3.32 21.66
C SER A 167 7.48 4.72 21.07
N PHE A 168 6.33 5.36 21.05
CA PHE A 168 6.17 6.71 20.54
C PHE A 168 5.34 7.57 21.49
N THR A 169 5.46 8.88 21.36
CA THR A 169 4.63 9.84 22.09
C THR A 169 3.40 10.17 21.25
N ALA A 170 2.24 9.82 21.76
CA ALA A 170 0.95 10.09 21.13
C ALA A 170 0.59 11.58 21.16
N SER A 171 -0.46 11.97 20.44
CA SER A 171 -0.91 13.34 20.33
C SER A 171 -1.39 13.93 21.65
N ASP A 172 -1.83 13.09 22.60
CA ASP A 172 -2.23 13.44 23.97
C ASP A 172 -1.06 13.57 24.95
N GLY A 173 0.18 13.32 24.49
CA GLY A 173 1.39 13.30 25.32
C GLY A 173 1.67 12.00 26.05
N SER A 174 0.83 10.98 25.91
CA SER A 174 1.06 9.67 26.49
C SER A 174 2.11 8.87 25.70
N THR A 175 2.85 7.99 26.39
CA THR A 175 3.76 7.05 25.74
C THR A 175 3.02 5.78 25.39
N GLN A 176 3.02 5.42 24.12
CA GLN A 176 2.36 4.25 23.58
C GLN A 176 3.37 3.25 23.02
N ASN A 177 3.01 1.98 22.99
CA ASN A 177 3.84 0.94 22.39
C ASN A 177 3.78 1.03 20.86
N GLY A 178 4.89 0.70 20.20
CA GLY A 178 4.96 0.57 18.75
C GLY A 178 4.21 -0.66 18.23
N PHE A 179 4.36 -0.93 16.96
CA PHE A 179 3.75 -2.09 16.31
C PHE A 179 4.30 -3.40 16.86
N ALA A 180 3.43 -4.37 17.15
CA ALA A 180 3.83 -5.68 17.64
C ALA A 180 3.59 -6.81 16.61
N LYS A 181 2.75 -6.60 15.60
CA LYS A 181 2.40 -7.62 14.61
C LYS A 181 3.10 -7.35 13.29
N PHE A 182 3.86 -8.35 12.81
CA PHE A 182 4.62 -8.26 11.57
C PHE A 182 4.31 -9.45 10.67
N ALA A 183 4.24 -9.18 9.37
CA ALA A 183 4.17 -10.18 8.32
C ALA A 183 5.22 -9.88 7.25
N LEU A 184 5.97 -10.89 6.84
CA LEU A 184 6.87 -10.80 5.70
C LEU A 184 6.14 -11.34 4.47
N LYS A 185 6.11 -10.58 3.40
CA LYS A 185 5.47 -11.01 2.16
C LYS A 185 6.53 -11.49 1.18
N ALA A 186 6.41 -12.76 0.80
CA ALA A 186 7.18 -13.36 -0.28
C ALA A 186 6.26 -13.69 -1.47
N GLU A 187 6.80 -13.83 -2.67
CA GLU A 187 6.07 -14.28 -3.83
C GLU A 187 5.99 -15.82 -3.83
N GLN A 188 4.81 -16.36 -4.08
CA GLN A 188 4.65 -17.80 -4.19
C GLN A 188 5.37 -18.33 -5.45
N SER A 189 6.31 -19.25 -5.25
CA SER A 189 7.01 -19.89 -6.38
C SER A 189 6.02 -20.60 -7.31
N SER A 190 6.22 -20.46 -8.61
CA SER A 190 5.41 -21.14 -9.62
C SER A 190 5.45 -22.67 -9.49
N ALA A 191 6.50 -23.22 -8.89
CA ALA A 191 6.61 -24.65 -8.59
C ALA A 191 5.51 -25.14 -7.62
N ASN A 192 5.06 -24.29 -6.69
CA ASN A 192 4.03 -24.66 -5.73
C ASN A 192 2.60 -24.53 -6.27
N ARG A 193 2.38 -23.75 -7.34
CA ARG A 193 1.07 -23.70 -8.02
C ARG A 193 0.69 -25.04 -8.68
N ALA A 194 1.69 -25.84 -9.07
CA ALA A 194 1.46 -27.15 -9.67
C ALA A 194 1.08 -28.23 -8.66
N PHE A 195 1.32 -27.99 -7.36
CA PHE A 195 1.12 -28.97 -6.28
C PHE A 195 -0.13 -28.73 -5.42
N GLN A 196 -0.99 -27.77 -5.78
CA GLN A 196 -2.29 -27.68 -5.12
C GLN A 196 -3.16 -28.86 -5.54
N PRO A 197 -3.54 -29.79 -4.63
CA PRO A 197 -4.47 -30.84 -4.96
C PRO A 197 -5.78 -30.18 -5.38
N ARG A 198 -6.24 -30.49 -6.58
CA ARG A 198 -7.59 -30.14 -7.01
C ARG A 198 -8.51 -30.78 -5.98
N GLY A 199 -9.19 -29.96 -5.20
CA GLY A 199 -10.14 -30.41 -4.22
C GLY A 199 -11.20 -31.33 -4.85
N PRO A 200 -11.86 -32.16 -4.04
CA PRO A 200 -12.80 -33.16 -4.48
C PRO A 200 -14.00 -32.56 -5.21
#